data_a4999d4fdea389b6c0b6ff058a066fae
#
_entry.id   a4999d4fdea389b6c0b6ff058a066fae
#
_cell.length_a   1.000
_cell.length_b   1.000
_cell.length_c   1.000
_cell.angle_alpha   90.00
_cell.angle_beta   90.00
_cell.angle_gamma   90.00
#
_symmetry.space_group_name_H-M   'P 1'
#
loop_
_entity.id
_entity.type
_entity.pdbx_description
1 polymer ?
#
loop_
_entity_poly.entity_id
_entity_poly.type
_entity_poly.pdbx_seq_one_letter_code
_entity_poly.pdbx_strand_id
1 'polypeptide(L)'
;MYKDKNFYLNLFQVSEAQLERLAADGLKGGGSYCDLFFENTSYNDLLLRDGIVSSGGFHIDYGVGIRVLKGDKTGYAYSESTDSRSMAEAALAASKIAEGGTGTASAICCRTVTAPKDRYSYEYDWRSSDATRLVPWLEKLKEKIAAKDSRIVKIIVSFSGQVSDILMFNSLGELTFETRPMGILSASVVFSQDGKIESKNTSRAYRAGTEMLTESLLDEIADSIEAGIDDCFVAKRPKGGQMPVVMGAGASGILLHEAMGHAFEADFNRKGQSVFSEKMGQKICDESISIVDDGTIPFNRGSINFDDEGVPGQKTYMVKDGILTSYLHDRISAGFYGVSPTGNGRRESFRYAPIPRMRATYMESGKADKESIIASVKKGIYVDQFSNGEVQIGEGDFTFFVKSGFLIENGRLTQPVKDINIIGNGPQALADIVAVGNDLKIDEGAWTCGKGQSCPVSCGIPTVLINKLTVGGE
;
A
#
# COMPACT_ATOMS: atom_id res chain seq x y z
N MET A 1 -8.33 -16.87 -14.41
CA MET A 1 -8.39 -16.75 -15.89
C MET A 1 -8.74 -15.30 -16.24
N TYR A 2 -7.90 -14.62 -17.04
CA TYR A 2 -8.20 -13.26 -17.46
C TYR A 2 -9.42 -13.24 -18.38
N LYS A 3 -10.30 -12.29 -18.14
CA LYS A 3 -11.46 -12.01 -18.96
C LYS A 3 -11.04 -11.15 -20.16
N ASP A 4 -11.71 -11.28 -21.29
CA ASP A 4 -11.43 -10.46 -22.46
C ASP A 4 -12.08 -9.07 -22.36
N LYS A 5 -11.73 -8.18 -23.27
CA LYS A 5 -12.30 -6.82 -23.36
C LYS A 5 -13.82 -6.81 -23.35
N ASN A 6 -14.45 -7.75 -24.05
CA ASN A 6 -15.90 -7.76 -24.23
C ASN A 6 -16.63 -8.06 -22.90
N PHE A 7 -16.00 -8.84 -22.01
CA PHE A 7 -16.54 -9.04 -20.67
C PHE A 7 -16.73 -7.71 -19.94
N TYR A 8 -15.72 -6.82 -19.93
CA TYR A 8 -15.80 -5.54 -19.24
C TYR A 8 -16.74 -4.56 -19.93
N LEU A 9 -16.74 -4.49 -21.27
CA LEU A 9 -17.69 -3.67 -22.02
C LEU A 9 -19.13 -4.08 -21.70
N ASN A 10 -19.42 -5.37 -21.67
CA ASN A 10 -20.75 -5.89 -21.32
C ASN A 10 -21.12 -5.64 -19.86
N LEU A 11 -20.15 -5.81 -18.92
CA LEU A 11 -20.36 -5.57 -17.48
C LEU A 11 -20.81 -4.12 -17.24
N PHE A 12 -20.16 -3.15 -17.86
CA PHE A 12 -20.48 -1.74 -17.73
C PHE A 12 -21.53 -1.23 -18.73
N GLN A 13 -22.05 -2.12 -19.60
CA GLN A 13 -23.05 -1.80 -20.61
C GLN A 13 -22.63 -0.65 -21.54
N VAL A 14 -21.35 -0.64 -21.94
CA VAL A 14 -20.77 0.39 -22.82
C VAL A 14 -20.15 -0.23 -24.06
N SER A 15 -20.09 0.56 -25.13
CA SER A 15 -19.36 0.25 -26.36
C SER A 15 -18.15 1.15 -26.50
N GLU A 16 -17.17 0.76 -27.33
CA GLU A 16 -16.00 1.60 -27.62
C GLU A 16 -16.42 2.97 -28.15
N ALA A 17 -17.43 3.02 -29.07
CA ALA A 17 -17.95 4.27 -29.60
C ALA A 17 -18.56 5.20 -28.52
N GLN A 18 -19.16 4.64 -27.46
CA GLN A 18 -19.63 5.43 -26.32
C GLN A 18 -18.47 5.96 -25.48
N LEU A 19 -17.42 5.16 -25.24
CA LEU A 19 -16.22 5.60 -24.54
C LEU A 19 -15.51 6.75 -25.28
N GLU A 20 -15.34 6.61 -26.60
CA GLU A 20 -14.78 7.63 -27.48
C GLU A 20 -15.57 8.94 -27.40
N ARG A 21 -16.90 8.84 -27.49
CA ARG A 21 -17.80 9.99 -27.40
C ARG A 21 -17.73 10.67 -26.03
N LEU A 22 -17.76 9.92 -24.95
CA LEU A 22 -17.68 10.47 -23.57
C LEU A 22 -16.36 11.20 -23.34
N ALA A 23 -15.24 10.64 -23.78
CA ALA A 23 -13.95 11.29 -23.68
C ALA A 23 -13.90 12.59 -24.51
N ALA A 24 -14.51 12.59 -25.72
CA ALA A 24 -14.64 13.79 -26.54
C ALA A 24 -15.53 14.85 -25.87
N ASP A 25 -16.65 14.44 -25.25
CA ASP A 25 -17.55 15.34 -24.52
C ASP A 25 -16.83 16.00 -23.33
N GLY A 26 -15.99 15.26 -22.62
CA GLY A 26 -15.14 15.80 -21.54
C GLY A 26 -14.15 16.86 -22.02
N LEU A 27 -13.68 16.78 -23.27
CA LEU A 27 -12.73 17.75 -23.83
C LEU A 27 -13.38 19.01 -24.45
N LYS A 28 -14.70 19.06 -24.64
CA LYS A 28 -15.40 20.20 -25.30
C LYS A 28 -15.13 21.55 -24.63
N GLY A 29 -14.87 21.57 -23.31
CA GLY A 29 -14.54 22.80 -22.58
C GLY A 29 -13.10 23.31 -22.81
N GLY A 30 -12.28 22.62 -23.60
CA GLY A 30 -10.86 22.97 -23.84
C GLY A 30 -9.88 22.24 -22.89
N GLY A 31 -10.28 21.11 -22.33
CA GLY A 31 -9.37 20.19 -21.61
C GLY A 31 -8.32 19.61 -22.56
N SER A 32 -7.16 19.28 -22.04
CA SER A 32 -6.05 18.68 -22.79
C SER A 32 -6.02 17.15 -22.74
N TYR A 33 -6.66 16.56 -21.73
CA TYR A 33 -6.74 15.12 -21.51
C TYR A 33 -8.03 14.77 -20.77
N CYS A 34 -8.61 13.61 -21.11
CA CYS A 34 -9.76 13.04 -20.41
C CYS A 34 -9.54 11.56 -20.19
N ASP A 35 -9.86 11.05 -18.99
CA ASP A 35 -9.95 9.61 -18.73
C ASP A 35 -11.25 9.22 -18.06
N LEU A 36 -11.64 7.97 -18.34
CA LEU A 36 -12.82 7.28 -17.84
C LEU A 36 -12.34 6.08 -17.04
N PHE A 37 -12.76 5.95 -15.78
CA PHE A 37 -12.43 4.85 -14.91
C PHE A 37 -13.70 4.17 -14.43
N PHE A 38 -14.02 3.02 -15.01
CA PHE A 38 -15.14 2.20 -14.61
C PHE A 38 -14.70 1.19 -13.59
N GLU A 39 -15.49 1.00 -12.55
CA GLU A 39 -15.23 0.08 -11.46
C GLU A 39 -16.48 -0.68 -11.04
N ASN A 40 -16.32 -2.00 -10.86
CA ASN A 40 -17.29 -2.88 -10.21
C ASN A 40 -16.55 -3.70 -9.18
N THR A 41 -16.63 -3.29 -7.91
CA THR A 41 -15.92 -3.93 -6.80
C THR A 41 -16.92 -4.64 -5.90
N SER A 42 -16.75 -5.95 -5.74
CA SER A 42 -17.48 -6.77 -4.78
C SER A 42 -16.63 -7.01 -3.55
N TYR A 43 -17.23 -6.83 -2.37
CA TYR A 43 -16.62 -7.07 -1.07
C TYR A 43 -17.33 -8.20 -0.36
N ASN A 44 -16.57 -9.03 0.37
CA ASN A 44 -17.07 -10.13 1.17
C ASN A 44 -16.27 -10.18 2.48
N ASP A 45 -16.92 -9.86 3.59
CA ASP A 45 -16.30 -9.80 4.91
C ASP A 45 -16.93 -10.82 5.85
N LEU A 46 -16.10 -11.44 6.69
CA LEU A 46 -16.54 -12.39 7.70
C LEU A 46 -15.69 -12.25 8.96
N LEU A 47 -16.34 -12.22 10.12
CA LEU A 47 -15.68 -12.12 11.43
C LEU A 47 -16.19 -13.20 12.37
N LEU A 48 -15.25 -13.98 12.91
CA LEU A 48 -15.47 -14.94 13.96
C LEU A 48 -14.90 -14.42 15.29
N ARG A 49 -15.72 -14.47 16.34
CA ARG A 49 -15.29 -14.14 17.70
C ARG A 49 -15.53 -15.36 18.59
N ASP A 50 -14.44 -15.91 19.15
CA ASP A 50 -14.46 -17.08 20.03
C ASP A 50 -15.21 -18.28 19.44
N GLY A 51 -15.17 -18.45 18.10
CA GLY A 51 -15.81 -19.53 17.36
C GLY A 51 -17.27 -19.25 16.94
N ILE A 52 -17.79 -18.06 17.17
CA ILE A 52 -19.14 -17.67 16.75
C ILE A 52 -19.03 -16.62 15.64
N VAL A 53 -19.76 -16.82 14.53
CA VAL A 53 -19.88 -15.80 13.48
C VAL A 53 -20.54 -14.56 14.07
N SER A 54 -19.78 -13.50 14.21
CA SER A 54 -20.21 -12.25 14.83
C SER A 54 -20.73 -11.24 13.81
N SER A 55 -20.19 -11.24 12.62
CA SER A 55 -20.67 -10.45 11.49
C SER A 55 -20.22 -11.06 10.17
N GLY A 56 -20.97 -10.78 9.13
CA GLY A 56 -20.66 -11.05 7.73
C GLY A 56 -21.35 -10.02 6.85
N GLY A 57 -20.72 -9.62 5.78
CA GLY A 57 -21.26 -8.61 4.87
C GLY A 57 -20.86 -8.89 3.43
N PHE A 58 -21.74 -8.48 2.53
CA PHE A 58 -21.46 -8.42 1.10
C PHE A 58 -22.00 -7.09 0.57
N HIS A 59 -21.17 -6.37 -0.19
CA HIS A 59 -21.63 -5.18 -0.87
C HIS A 59 -20.90 -5.01 -2.20
N ILE A 60 -21.45 -4.16 -3.06
CA ILE A 60 -20.90 -3.88 -4.38
C ILE A 60 -20.81 -2.37 -4.53
N ASP A 61 -19.64 -1.90 -4.93
CA ASP A 61 -19.41 -0.56 -5.46
C ASP A 61 -19.37 -0.63 -6.97
N TYR A 62 -20.21 0.19 -7.65
CA TYR A 62 -20.33 0.19 -9.09
C TYR A 62 -20.46 1.61 -9.62
N GLY A 63 -19.72 1.96 -10.66
CA GLY A 63 -19.84 3.26 -11.29
C GLY A 63 -18.68 3.63 -12.21
N VAL A 64 -18.61 4.91 -12.53
CA VAL A 64 -17.59 5.50 -13.40
C VAL A 64 -17.13 6.85 -12.86
N GLY A 65 -15.82 7.05 -12.79
CA GLY A 65 -15.18 8.35 -12.57
C GLY A 65 -14.69 8.94 -13.88
N ILE A 66 -14.96 10.21 -14.12
CA ILE A 66 -14.56 10.95 -15.32
C ILE A 66 -13.68 12.12 -14.88
N ARG A 67 -12.46 12.14 -15.43
CA ARG A 67 -11.48 13.20 -15.13
C ARG A 67 -11.12 13.96 -16.40
N VAL A 68 -11.05 15.29 -16.27
CA VAL A 68 -10.56 16.19 -17.33
C VAL A 68 -9.40 16.99 -16.78
N LEU A 69 -8.30 17.04 -17.53
CA LEU A 69 -7.11 17.83 -17.18
C LEU A 69 -6.99 19.05 -18.09
N LYS A 70 -6.56 20.18 -17.47
CA LYS A 70 -6.11 21.38 -18.18
C LYS A 70 -4.86 21.92 -17.49
N GLY A 71 -3.68 21.56 -18.03
CA GLY A 71 -2.42 21.77 -17.33
C GLY A 71 -2.38 20.96 -16.02
N ASP A 72 -2.20 21.63 -14.90
CA ASP A 72 -2.19 21.06 -13.54
C ASP A 72 -3.56 21.02 -12.86
N LYS A 73 -4.60 21.57 -13.52
CA LYS A 73 -5.96 21.59 -12.99
C LYS A 73 -6.71 20.30 -13.33
N THR A 74 -7.45 19.79 -12.37
CA THR A 74 -8.26 18.58 -12.49
C THR A 74 -9.74 18.91 -12.32
N GLY A 75 -10.55 18.64 -13.34
CA GLY A 75 -12.00 18.51 -13.21
C GLY A 75 -12.35 17.05 -13.01
N TYR A 76 -13.22 16.78 -12.04
CA TYR A 76 -13.62 15.44 -11.71
C TYR A 76 -15.11 15.36 -11.40
N ALA A 77 -15.76 14.35 -11.95
CA ALA A 77 -17.12 13.98 -11.58
C ALA A 77 -17.27 12.46 -11.71
N TYR A 78 -18.23 11.90 -11.00
CA TYR A 78 -18.52 10.46 -11.07
C TYR A 78 -20.02 10.19 -11.18
N SER A 79 -20.34 8.98 -11.56
CA SER A 79 -21.72 8.47 -11.57
C SER A 79 -21.74 7.04 -11.03
N GLU A 80 -22.74 6.72 -10.21
CA GLU A 80 -23.03 5.36 -9.74
C GLU A 80 -23.88 4.56 -10.76
N SER A 81 -24.17 5.18 -11.91
CA SER A 81 -24.82 4.55 -13.06
C SER A 81 -23.99 4.73 -14.32
N THR A 82 -23.97 3.72 -15.16
CA THR A 82 -23.31 3.73 -16.48
C THR A 82 -24.29 3.90 -17.64
N ASP A 83 -25.51 4.40 -17.39
CA ASP A 83 -26.39 4.82 -18.48
C ASP A 83 -25.85 6.05 -19.21
N SER A 84 -26.19 6.18 -20.48
CA SER A 84 -25.62 7.21 -21.36
C SER A 84 -25.89 8.65 -20.87
N ARG A 85 -27.00 8.90 -20.19
CA ARG A 85 -27.37 10.23 -19.70
C ARG A 85 -26.51 10.59 -18.48
N SER A 86 -26.46 9.73 -17.47
CA SER A 86 -25.70 9.95 -16.24
C SER A 86 -24.21 10.13 -16.52
N MET A 87 -23.65 9.33 -17.41
CA MET A 87 -22.25 9.47 -17.85
C MET A 87 -22.00 10.79 -18.60
N ALA A 88 -22.92 11.22 -19.48
CA ALA A 88 -22.79 12.48 -20.20
C ALA A 88 -22.87 13.70 -19.24
N GLU A 89 -23.74 13.66 -18.25
CA GLU A 89 -23.85 14.69 -17.22
C GLU A 89 -22.55 14.78 -16.39
N ALA A 90 -21.95 13.65 -16.02
CA ALA A 90 -20.66 13.60 -15.32
C ALA A 90 -19.52 14.12 -16.20
N ALA A 91 -19.46 13.76 -17.49
CA ALA A 91 -18.45 14.27 -18.42
C ALA A 91 -18.55 15.79 -18.58
N LEU A 92 -19.77 16.31 -18.69
CA LEU A 92 -20.01 17.75 -18.78
C LEU A 92 -19.60 18.47 -17.48
N ALA A 93 -19.90 17.90 -16.32
CA ALA A 93 -19.49 18.45 -15.03
C ALA A 93 -17.97 18.51 -14.89
N ALA A 94 -17.26 17.43 -15.25
CA ALA A 94 -15.80 17.39 -15.23
C ALA A 94 -15.18 18.40 -16.24
N SER A 95 -15.81 18.60 -17.40
CA SER A 95 -15.30 19.52 -18.43
C SER A 95 -15.26 20.98 -18.00
N LYS A 96 -16.05 21.38 -17.00
CA LYS A 96 -16.16 22.78 -16.51
C LYS A 96 -14.83 23.33 -15.99
N ILE A 97 -13.87 22.51 -15.57
CA ILE A 97 -12.54 22.95 -15.17
C ILE A 97 -11.81 23.70 -16.30
N ALA A 98 -12.18 23.42 -17.54
CA ALA A 98 -11.59 23.99 -18.74
C ALA A 98 -12.45 25.11 -19.39
N GLU A 99 -13.56 25.55 -18.74
CA GLU A 99 -14.43 26.62 -19.26
C GLU A 99 -13.65 27.87 -19.68
N GLY A 100 -14.03 28.44 -20.85
CA GLY A 100 -13.37 29.59 -21.45
C GLY A 100 -12.24 29.24 -22.42
N GLY A 101 -11.94 27.95 -22.63
CA GLY A 101 -11.07 27.48 -23.71
C GLY A 101 -11.87 27.11 -24.96
N THR A 102 -11.35 27.42 -26.14
CA THR A 102 -11.87 26.91 -27.42
C THR A 102 -11.20 25.58 -27.73
N GLY A 103 -11.76 24.47 -27.24
CA GLY A 103 -11.30 23.14 -27.60
C GLY A 103 -11.98 22.68 -28.88
N THR A 104 -11.23 22.43 -29.95
CA THR A 104 -11.68 21.59 -31.05
C THR A 104 -11.48 20.14 -30.61
N ALA A 105 -12.55 19.46 -30.22
CA ALA A 105 -12.48 18.03 -29.96
C ALA A 105 -12.10 17.31 -31.27
N SER A 106 -10.84 16.92 -31.39
CA SER A 106 -10.44 15.96 -32.43
C SER A 106 -11.16 14.65 -32.22
N ALA A 107 -11.50 13.96 -33.32
CA ALA A 107 -12.09 12.63 -33.20
C ALA A 107 -11.17 11.71 -32.39
N ILE A 108 -11.67 11.22 -31.28
CA ILE A 108 -10.97 10.23 -30.44
C ILE A 108 -11.37 8.85 -30.99
N CYS A 109 -10.39 8.02 -31.24
CA CYS A 109 -10.61 6.63 -31.65
C CYS A 109 -9.83 5.69 -30.75
N CYS A 110 -10.41 4.55 -30.40
CA CYS A 110 -9.70 3.49 -29.70
C CYS A 110 -8.57 2.97 -30.60
N ARG A 111 -7.32 3.23 -30.22
CA ARG A 111 -6.12 2.91 -31.01
C ARG A 111 -5.35 1.74 -30.41
N THR A 112 -5.35 1.63 -29.10
CA THR A 112 -4.55 0.64 -28.38
C THR A 112 -5.41 -0.04 -27.34
N VAL A 113 -5.45 -1.38 -27.39
CA VAL A 113 -6.09 -2.22 -26.37
C VAL A 113 -4.99 -3.02 -25.70
N THR A 114 -4.78 -2.82 -24.39
CA THR A 114 -3.74 -3.50 -23.66
C THR A 114 -4.35 -4.44 -22.63
N ALA A 115 -4.05 -5.73 -22.79
CA ALA A 115 -4.47 -6.77 -21.85
C ALA A 115 -3.56 -6.81 -20.61
N PRO A 116 -4.08 -7.25 -19.46
CA PRO A 116 -3.29 -7.39 -18.24
C PRO A 116 -2.19 -8.46 -18.38
N LYS A 117 -1.14 -8.33 -17.58
CA LYS A 117 -0.11 -9.37 -17.38
C LYS A 117 -0.57 -10.35 -16.30
N ASP A 118 0.09 -11.52 -16.27
CA ASP A 118 -0.22 -12.57 -15.29
C ASP A 118 0.52 -12.35 -13.96
N ARG A 119 0.22 -11.24 -13.28
CA ARG A 119 0.87 -10.90 -11.99
C ARG A 119 0.15 -11.42 -10.77
N TYR A 120 -1.16 -11.58 -10.89
CA TYR A 120 -2.04 -12.05 -9.83
C TYR A 120 -3.26 -12.77 -10.41
N SER A 121 -3.04 -13.67 -11.36
CA SER A 121 -4.07 -14.61 -11.76
C SER A 121 -4.52 -15.41 -10.53
N TYR A 122 -5.80 -15.69 -10.45
CA TYR A 122 -6.37 -16.44 -9.35
C TYR A 122 -7.28 -17.53 -9.87
N GLU A 123 -7.32 -18.65 -9.17
CA GLU A 123 -8.08 -19.83 -9.60
C GLU A 123 -9.56 -19.68 -9.24
N TYR A 124 -9.85 -19.20 -8.04
CA TYR A 124 -11.21 -19.09 -7.53
C TYR A 124 -11.53 -17.64 -7.13
N ASP A 125 -12.70 -17.19 -7.59
CA ASP A 125 -13.21 -15.85 -7.35
C ASP A 125 -13.87 -15.74 -5.97
N TRP A 126 -13.51 -14.74 -5.19
CA TRP A 126 -14.12 -14.44 -3.88
C TRP A 126 -15.65 -14.26 -3.95
N ARG A 127 -16.16 -13.78 -5.07
CA ARG A 127 -17.61 -13.62 -5.31
C ARG A 127 -18.38 -14.94 -5.29
N SER A 128 -17.72 -16.05 -5.58
CA SER A 128 -18.28 -17.38 -5.53
C SER A 128 -18.13 -18.08 -4.17
N SER A 129 -17.53 -17.39 -3.18
CA SER A 129 -17.22 -17.94 -1.86
C SER A 129 -18.19 -17.40 -0.83
N ASP A 130 -19.14 -18.23 -0.43
CA ASP A 130 -20.07 -17.92 0.64
C ASP A 130 -19.53 -18.29 2.04
N ALA A 131 -20.27 -17.94 3.08
CA ALA A 131 -19.90 -18.24 4.45
C ALA A 131 -19.69 -19.74 4.72
N THR A 132 -20.38 -20.63 4.00
CA THR A 132 -20.24 -22.09 4.19
C THR A 132 -18.88 -22.60 3.77
N ARG A 133 -18.21 -21.91 2.84
CA ARG A 133 -16.84 -22.22 2.41
C ARG A 133 -15.77 -21.54 3.25
N LEU A 134 -16.04 -20.34 3.77
CA LEU A 134 -15.06 -19.51 4.47
C LEU A 134 -15.02 -19.78 5.98
N VAL A 135 -16.18 -20.03 6.63
CA VAL A 135 -16.25 -20.31 8.07
C VAL A 135 -15.33 -21.46 8.50
N PRO A 136 -15.28 -22.62 7.81
CA PRO A 136 -14.39 -23.71 8.21
C PRO A 136 -12.90 -23.31 8.28
N TRP A 137 -12.44 -22.42 7.40
CA TRP A 137 -11.06 -21.91 7.43
C TRP A 137 -10.80 -21.03 8.65
N LEU A 138 -11.76 -20.17 9.01
CA LEU A 138 -11.66 -19.32 10.19
C LEU A 138 -11.73 -20.12 11.49
N GLU A 139 -12.61 -21.12 11.57
CA GLU A 139 -12.68 -22.05 12.69
C GLU A 139 -11.36 -22.79 12.88
N LYS A 140 -10.80 -23.32 11.81
CA LYS A 140 -9.51 -24.00 11.82
C LYS A 140 -8.36 -23.09 12.25
N LEU A 141 -8.32 -21.84 11.75
CA LEU A 141 -7.35 -20.84 12.19
C LEU A 141 -7.49 -20.58 13.70
N LYS A 142 -8.73 -20.37 14.18
CA LYS A 142 -9.01 -20.20 15.62
C LYS A 142 -8.53 -21.39 16.44
N GLU A 143 -8.76 -22.64 15.98
CA GLU A 143 -8.31 -23.86 16.65
C GLU A 143 -6.78 -23.95 16.71
N LYS A 144 -6.10 -23.69 15.58
CA LYS A 144 -4.62 -23.64 15.53
C LYS A 144 -4.04 -22.62 16.50
N ILE A 145 -4.61 -21.41 16.56
CA ILE A 145 -4.20 -20.36 17.50
C ILE A 145 -4.46 -20.80 18.96
N ALA A 146 -5.64 -21.32 19.27
CA ALA A 146 -5.99 -21.76 20.61
C ALA A 146 -5.08 -22.87 21.15
N ALA A 147 -4.54 -23.71 20.27
CA ALA A 147 -3.62 -24.79 20.64
C ALA A 147 -2.19 -24.28 20.99
N LYS A 148 -1.84 -23.02 20.63
CA LYS A 148 -0.49 -22.48 20.81
C LYS A 148 -0.17 -22.10 22.25
N ASP A 149 -1.13 -21.52 22.99
CA ASP A 149 -0.86 -20.97 24.30
C ASP A 149 -2.10 -21.04 25.21
N SER A 150 -1.95 -21.63 26.38
CA SER A 150 -3.04 -21.76 27.38
C SER A 150 -3.45 -20.44 28.04
N ARG A 151 -2.68 -19.37 27.90
CA ARG A 151 -2.99 -18.03 28.41
C ARG A 151 -3.97 -17.26 27.52
N ILE A 152 -4.34 -17.81 26.38
CA ILE A 152 -5.29 -17.19 25.45
C ILE A 152 -6.67 -17.15 26.09
N VAL A 153 -7.26 -15.95 26.19
CA VAL A 153 -8.59 -15.70 26.75
C VAL A 153 -9.61 -15.20 25.74
N LYS A 154 -9.15 -14.74 24.57
CA LYS A 154 -10.02 -14.28 23.49
C LYS A 154 -9.33 -14.41 22.14
N ILE A 155 -10.08 -14.88 21.15
CA ILE A 155 -9.63 -14.97 19.76
C ILE A 155 -10.67 -14.33 18.83
N ILE A 156 -10.22 -13.42 18.00
CA ILE A 156 -11.00 -12.87 16.90
C ILE A 156 -10.23 -13.19 15.62
N VAL A 157 -10.86 -13.86 14.68
CA VAL A 157 -10.33 -14.08 13.34
C VAL A 157 -11.28 -13.47 12.32
N SER A 158 -10.74 -12.87 11.28
CA SER A 158 -11.54 -12.24 10.24
C SER A 158 -10.95 -12.50 8.86
N PHE A 159 -11.85 -12.56 7.91
CA PHE A 159 -11.56 -12.60 6.50
C PHE A 159 -12.17 -11.37 5.82
N SER A 160 -11.44 -10.78 4.88
CA SER A 160 -11.96 -9.78 3.94
C SER A 160 -11.51 -10.14 2.54
N GLY A 161 -12.47 -10.31 1.64
CA GLY A 161 -12.25 -10.58 0.22
C GLY A 161 -12.76 -9.43 -0.64
N GLN A 162 -11.99 -9.06 -1.65
CA GLN A 162 -12.36 -8.04 -2.63
C GLN A 162 -12.04 -8.50 -4.03
N VAL A 163 -12.93 -8.22 -4.98
CA VAL A 163 -12.66 -8.39 -6.41
C VAL A 163 -13.16 -7.16 -7.15
N SER A 164 -12.24 -6.45 -7.82
CA SER A 164 -12.55 -5.26 -8.61
C SER A 164 -12.38 -5.57 -10.10
N ASP A 165 -13.46 -5.48 -10.86
CA ASP A 165 -13.41 -5.45 -12.33
C ASP A 165 -13.27 -3.99 -12.77
N ILE A 166 -12.21 -3.68 -13.51
CA ILE A 166 -11.82 -2.33 -13.92
C ILE A 166 -11.78 -2.24 -15.45
N LEU A 167 -12.35 -1.17 -16.00
CA LEU A 167 -12.21 -0.78 -17.40
C LEU A 167 -11.78 0.68 -17.45
N MET A 168 -10.72 0.98 -18.15
CA MET A 168 -10.22 2.35 -18.32
C MET A 168 -10.12 2.71 -19.81
N PHE A 169 -10.53 3.94 -20.14
CA PHE A 169 -10.36 4.51 -21.47
C PHE A 169 -9.90 5.97 -21.35
N ASN A 170 -9.05 6.43 -22.25
CA ASN A 170 -8.59 7.80 -22.23
C ASN A 170 -8.63 8.47 -23.63
N SER A 171 -8.49 9.80 -23.63
CA SER A 171 -8.52 10.61 -24.84
C SER A 171 -7.33 10.42 -25.80
N LEU A 172 -6.32 9.64 -25.39
CA LEU A 172 -5.24 9.19 -26.28
C LEU A 172 -5.66 7.98 -27.11
N GLY A 173 -6.85 7.41 -26.84
CA GLY A 173 -7.37 6.20 -27.48
C GLY A 173 -6.82 4.92 -26.87
N GLU A 174 -6.37 4.96 -25.62
CA GLU A 174 -5.87 3.80 -24.89
C GLU A 174 -7.00 3.17 -24.06
N LEU A 175 -7.21 1.87 -24.24
CA LEU A 175 -8.16 1.07 -23.48
C LEU A 175 -7.42 -0.02 -22.74
N THR A 176 -7.60 -0.06 -21.42
CA THR A 176 -7.04 -1.07 -20.52
C THR A 176 -8.15 -1.66 -19.65
N PHE A 177 -7.97 -2.89 -19.23
CA PHE A 177 -8.94 -3.60 -18.39
C PHE A 177 -8.24 -4.66 -17.56
N GLU A 178 -8.76 -4.92 -16.38
CA GLU A 178 -8.27 -6.00 -15.51
C GLU A 178 -9.27 -6.37 -14.42
N THR A 179 -9.12 -7.57 -13.85
CA THR A 179 -9.77 -7.96 -12.60
C THR A 179 -8.71 -8.02 -11.50
N ARG A 180 -8.94 -7.33 -10.39
CA ARG A 180 -8.03 -7.20 -9.24
C ARG A 180 -8.59 -7.96 -8.04
N PRO A 181 -8.10 -9.16 -7.73
CA PRO A 181 -8.46 -9.84 -6.49
C PRO A 181 -7.70 -9.23 -5.29
N MET A 182 -8.24 -9.39 -4.10
CA MET A 182 -7.57 -9.12 -2.83
C MET A 182 -8.19 -10.01 -1.76
N GLY A 183 -7.37 -10.77 -1.05
CA GLY A 183 -7.77 -11.53 0.12
C GLY A 183 -6.97 -11.11 1.34
N ILE A 184 -7.63 -10.97 2.49
CA ILE A 184 -7.02 -10.62 3.76
C ILE A 184 -7.49 -11.62 4.81
N LEU A 185 -6.57 -12.26 5.51
CA LEU A 185 -6.84 -13.07 6.67
C LEU A 185 -6.15 -12.45 7.89
N SER A 186 -6.90 -12.22 8.96
CA SER A 186 -6.42 -11.54 10.16
C SER A 186 -6.77 -12.28 11.43
N ALA A 187 -5.90 -12.18 12.43
CA ALA A 187 -6.14 -12.67 13.77
C ALA A 187 -5.79 -11.60 14.82
N SER A 188 -6.65 -11.47 15.83
CA SER A 188 -6.41 -10.65 17.01
C SER A 188 -6.68 -11.50 18.25
N VAL A 189 -5.69 -11.60 19.13
CA VAL A 189 -5.68 -12.52 20.27
C VAL A 189 -5.32 -11.78 21.55
N VAL A 190 -6.07 -12.06 22.60
CA VAL A 190 -5.82 -11.52 23.94
C VAL A 190 -5.33 -12.64 24.84
N PHE A 191 -4.24 -12.37 25.54
CA PHE A 191 -3.58 -13.24 26.51
C PHE A 191 -3.72 -12.66 27.92
N SER A 192 -3.84 -13.53 28.90
CA SER A 192 -3.87 -13.15 30.32
C SER A 192 -2.92 -14.00 31.13
N GLN A 193 -2.06 -13.36 31.92
CA GLN A 193 -1.11 -14.00 32.84
C GLN A 193 -0.96 -13.16 34.10
N ASP A 194 -1.21 -13.76 35.26
CA ASP A 194 -1.04 -13.11 36.58
C ASP A 194 -1.70 -11.72 36.70
N GLY A 195 -2.91 -11.58 36.12
CA GLY A 195 -3.66 -10.33 36.10
C GLY A 195 -3.20 -9.30 35.06
N LYS A 196 -2.13 -9.56 34.33
CA LYS A 196 -1.71 -8.75 33.18
C LYS A 196 -2.41 -9.22 31.90
N ILE A 197 -2.74 -8.27 31.04
CA ILE A 197 -3.39 -8.51 29.76
C ILE A 197 -2.46 -8.00 28.66
N GLU A 198 -2.18 -8.87 27.67
CA GLU A 198 -1.44 -8.51 26.46
C GLU A 198 -2.26 -8.90 25.23
N SER A 199 -2.05 -8.21 24.10
CA SER A 199 -2.72 -8.52 22.86
C SER A 199 -1.76 -8.58 21.68
N LYS A 200 -1.99 -9.53 20.80
CA LYS A 200 -1.28 -9.62 19.52
C LYS A 200 -2.25 -9.68 18.37
N ASN A 201 -1.86 -9.04 17.29
CA ASN A 201 -2.61 -9.07 16.03
C ASN A 201 -1.62 -9.27 14.88
N THR A 202 -2.06 -10.02 13.90
CA THR A 202 -1.35 -10.26 12.65
C THR A 202 -2.32 -10.36 11.50
N SER A 203 -1.86 -10.10 10.29
CA SER A 203 -2.63 -10.26 9.07
C SER A 203 -1.74 -10.70 7.92
N ARG A 204 -2.35 -11.35 6.93
CA ARG A 204 -1.74 -11.63 5.64
C ARG A 204 -2.69 -11.18 4.54
N ALA A 205 -2.16 -10.50 3.55
CA ALA A 205 -2.94 -9.90 2.48
C ALA A 205 -2.26 -10.10 1.12
N TYR A 206 -3.00 -10.69 0.18
CA TYR A 206 -2.49 -11.04 -1.14
C TYR A 206 -3.45 -10.64 -2.25
N ARG A 207 -2.88 -10.32 -3.41
CA ARG A 207 -3.60 -10.25 -4.69
C ARG A 207 -3.89 -11.66 -5.20
N ALA A 208 -4.79 -12.37 -4.52
CA ALA A 208 -5.13 -13.75 -4.81
C ALA A 208 -6.62 -14.02 -4.54
N GLY A 209 -7.14 -15.11 -5.06
CA GLY A 209 -8.47 -15.66 -4.74
C GLY A 209 -8.42 -16.61 -3.53
N THR A 210 -9.39 -17.52 -3.44
CA THR A 210 -9.51 -18.44 -2.29
C THR A 210 -8.37 -19.44 -2.20
N GLU A 211 -7.58 -19.63 -3.24
CA GLU A 211 -6.38 -20.46 -3.25
C GLU A 211 -5.30 -20.01 -2.26
N MET A 212 -5.38 -18.77 -1.77
CA MET A 212 -4.50 -18.31 -0.69
C MET A 212 -4.78 -19.00 0.65
N LEU A 213 -6.00 -19.52 0.86
CA LEU A 213 -6.38 -20.20 2.09
C LEU A 213 -5.76 -21.60 2.11
N THR A 214 -4.62 -21.73 2.73
CA THR A 214 -3.85 -22.97 2.84
C THR A 214 -3.55 -23.29 4.30
N GLU A 215 -3.28 -24.56 4.61
CA GLU A 215 -2.82 -24.98 5.93
C GLU A 215 -1.57 -24.22 6.37
N SER A 216 -0.62 -24.06 5.46
CA SER A 216 0.63 -23.36 5.72
C SER A 216 0.41 -21.90 6.12
N LEU A 217 -0.53 -21.20 5.47
CA LEU A 217 -0.88 -19.84 5.83
C LEU A 217 -1.51 -19.75 7.23
N LEU A 218 -2.37 -20.73 7.58
CA LEU A 218 -2.95 -20.76 8.92
C LEU A 218 -1.90 -21.03 9.99
N ASP A 219 -0.95 -21.95 9.72
CA ASP A 219 0.16 -22.22 10.64
C ASP A 219 1.06 -20.99 10.82
N GLU A 220 1.41 -20.32 9.73
CA GLU A 220 2.20 -19.08 9.77
C GLU A 220 1.55 -17.97 10.61
N ILE A 221 0.23 -17.78 10.47
CA ILE A 221 -0.52 -16.81 11.27
C ILE A 221 -0.52 -17.23 12.75
N ALA A 222 -0.77 -18.50 13.05
CA ALA A 222 -0.77 -19.00 14.43
C ALA A 222 0.61 -18.86 15.09
N ASP A 223 1.68 -19.20 14.37
CA ASP A 223 3.07 -19.04 14.82
C ASP A 223 3.42 -17.56 15.06
N SER A 224 2.96 -16.66 14.19
CA SER A 224 3.16 -15.22 14.34
C SER A 224 2.44 -14.64 15.58
N ILE A 225 1.32 -15.21 15.98
CA ILE A 225 0.60 -14.83 17.21
C ILE A 225 1.36 -15.30 18.46
N GLU A 226 1.89 -16.53 18.46
CA GLU A 226 2.66 -17.08 19.59
C GLU A 226 4.02 -16.38 19.75
N ALA A 227 4.69 -16.09 18.66
CA ALA A 227 6.06 -15.56 18.65
C ALA A 227 6.21 -14.31 19.51
N GLY A 228 7.13 -14.33 20.51
CA GLY A 228 7.48 -13.20 21.36
C GLY A 228 6.39 -12.78 22.37
N ILE A 229 5.37 -13.62 22.64
CA ILE A 229 4.34 -13.27 23.65
C ILE A 229 4.94 -13.21 25.07
N ASP A 230 5.90 -14.06 25.38
CA ASP A 230 6.60 -14.04 26.69
C ASP A 230 7.35 -12.72 26.89
N ASP A 231 7.97 -12.21 25.83
CA ASP A 231 8.65 -10.91 25.85
C ASP A 231 7.66 -9.77 26.13
N CYS A 232 6.43 -9.83 25.59
CA CYS A 232 5.42 -8.81 25.86
C CYS A 232 5.07 -8.70 27.35
N PHE A 233 4.97 -9.83 28.08
CA PHE A 233 4.64 -9.84 29.50
C PHE A 233 5.76 -9.30 30.41
N VAL A 234 7.01 -9.40 29.99
CA VAL A 234 8.20 -8.95 30.75
C VAL A 234 8.82 -7.66 30.21
N ALA A 235 8.32 -7.16 29.07
CA ALA A 235 8.83 -5.94 28.46
C ALA A 235 8.69 -4.72 29.37
N LYS A 236 9.69 -3.84 29.33
CA LYS A 236 9.74 -2.62 30.12
C LYS A 236 9.92 -1.39 29.23
N ARG A 237 9.60 -0.23 29.75
CA ARG A 237 10.02 1.04 29.17
C ARG A 237 11.51 1.25 29.45
N PRO A 238 12.34 1.48 28.45
CA PRO A 238 13.74 1.83 28.66
C PRO A 238 13.88 3.31 29.01
N LYS A 239 15.05 3.69 29.53
CA LYS A 239 15.42 5.09 29.69
C LYS A 239 15.54 5.75 28.30
N GLY A 240 14.84 6.86 28.12
CA GLY A 240 14.87 7.64 26.88
C GLY A 240 16.21 8.32 26.62
N GLY A 241 16.40 8.78 25.38
CA GLY A 241 17.59 9.53 24.95
C GLY A 241 17.96 9.30 23.49
N GLN A 242 19.05 9.92 23.06
CA GLN A 242 19.61 9.70 21.73
C GLN A 242 20.51 8.47 21.73
N MET A 243 20.27 7.53 20.80
CA MET A 243 21.04 6.31 20.70
C MET A 243 20.94 5.66 19.31
N PRO A 244 21.83 4.71 18.98
CA PRO A 244 21.70 3.86 17.80
C PRO A 244 20.43 3.03 17.87
N VAL A 245 19.77 2.89 16.72
CA VAL A 245 18.57 2.07 16.57
C VAL A 245 18.76 1.08 15.42
N VAL A 246 18.62 -0.20 15.73
CA VAL A 246 18.58 -1.26 14.70
C VAL A 246 17.13 -1.54 14.38
N MET A 247 16.73 -1.32 13.13
CA MET A 247 15.40 -1.65 12.61
C MET A 247 15.44 -3.09 12.09
N GLY A 248 14.56 -3.95 12.59
CA GLY A 248 14.42 -5.33 12.13
C GLY A 248 13.82 -5.40 10.74
N ALA A 249 14.13 -6.45 9.99
CA ALA A 249 13.65 -6.66 8.63
C ALA A 249 12.11 -6.84 8.57
N GLY A 250 11.49 -6.39 7.51
CA GLY A 250 10.06 -6.58 7.22
C GLY A 250 9.19 -5.41 7.67
N ALA A 251 8.37 -5.59 8.72
CA ALA A 251 7.37 -4.62 9.18
C ALA A 251 7.95 -3.25 9.56
N SER A 252 9.24 -3.18 9.96
CA SER A 252 9.93 -1.90 10.18
C SER A 252 10.05 -1.03 8.92
N GLY A 253 9.78 -1.59 7.73
CA GLY A 253 9.65 -0.84 6.47
C GLY A 253 8.58 0.25 6.48
N ILE A 254 7.68 0.24 7.46
CA ILE A 254 6.73 1.35 7.67
C ILE A 254 7.46 2.68 7.93
N LEU A 255 8.62 2.65 8.58
CA LEU A 255 9.47 3.84 8.73
C LEU A 255 9.83 4.41 7.34
N LEU A 256 10.23 3.53 6.42
CA LEU A 256 10.62 3.94 5.07
C LEU A 256 9.41 4.50 4.29
N HIS A 257 8.24 3.89 4.46
CA HIS A 257 7.00 4.35 3.84
C HIS A 257 6.61 5.74 4.34
N GLU A 258 6.54 5.93 5.65
CA GLU A 258 6.07 7.18 6.25
C GLU A 258 7.13 8.29 6.18
N ALA A 259 8.34 8.04 6.71
CA ALA A 259 9.35 9.08 6.85
C ALA A 259 9.95 9.55 5.51
N MET A 260 9.88 8.74 4.47
CA MET A 260 10.54 9.00 3.20
C MET A 260 9.61 8.84 1.99
N GLY A 261 8.80 7.77 1.95
CA GLY A 261 8.00 7.40 0.79
C GLY A 261 7.02 8.48 0.37
N HIS A 262 6.27 9.05 1.30
CA HIS A 262 5.36 10.16 1.02
C HIS A 262 6.08 11.40 0.52
N ALA A 263 7.30 11.66 1.00
CA ALA A 263 8.10 12.79 0.54
C ALA A 263 8.63 12.62 -0.90
N PHE A 264 8.59 11.40 -1.47
CA PHE A 264 8.92 11.13 -2.87
C PHE A 264 7.69 11.15 -3.79
N GLU A 265 6.48 11.34 -3.29
CA GLU A 265 5.29 11.50 -4.14
C GLU A 265 5.33 12.84 -4.87
N ALA A 266 5.21 12.80 -6.19
CA ALA A 266 5.54 13.93 -7.06
C ALA A 266 4.58 15.12 -6.97
N ASP A 267 3.34 14.92 -6.49
CA ASP A 267 2.38 16.01 -6.29
C ASP A 267 2.79 16.97 -5.15
N PHE A 268 3.45 16.46 -4.11
CA PHE A 268 4.06 17.31 -3.07
C PHE A 268 5.32 18.00 -3.62
N ASN A 269 6.16 17.28 -4.36
CA ASN A 269 7.42 17.79 -4.88
C ASN A 269 7.21 18.92 -5.90
N ARG A 270 6.27 18.77 -6.85
CA ARG A 270 5.97 19.81 -7.85
C ARG A 270 5.38 21.09 -7.25
N LYS A 271 4.83 21.01 -6.05
CA LYS A 271 4.30 22.17 -5.30
C LYS A 271 5.29 22.75 -4.29
N GLY A 272 6.52 22.24 -4.22
CA GLY A 272 7.52 22.66 -3.25
C GLY A 272 7.16 22.33 -1.78
N GLN A 273 6.30 21.31 -1.57
CA GLN A 273 5.77 20.93 -0.26
C GLN A 273 6.49 19.71 0.36
N SER A 274 7.51 19.18 -0.31
CA SER A 274 8.31 18.07 0.19
C SER A 274 9.72 18.55 0.54
N VAL A 275 10.28 17.97 1.58
CA VAL A 275 11.69 18.14 1.99
C VAL A 275 12.69 17.70 0.90
N PHE A 276 12.25 16.88 -0.08
CA PHE A 276 13.04 16.44 -1.22
C PHE A 276 12.77 17.25 -2.52
N SER A 277 11.95 18.29 -2.46
CA SER A 277 11.77 19.18 -3.61
C SER A 277 13.11 19.75 -4.07
N GLU A 278 13.33 19.80 -5.39
CA GLU A 278 14.56 20.30 -6.03
C GLU A 278 15.86 19.50 -5.71
N LYS A 279 15.75 18.28 -5.11
CA LYS A 279 16.91 17.45 -4.81
C LYS A 279 17.17 16.33 -5.83
N MET A 280 16.46 16.34 -6.96
CA MET A 280 16.66 15.37 -8.02
C MET A 280 18.12 15.35 -8.50
N GLY A 281 18.72 14.15 -8.61
CA GLY A 281 20.12 13.95 -8.99
C GLY A 281 21.14 14.21 -7.88
N GLN A 282 20.72 14.60 -6.67
CA GLN A 282 21.62 14.82 -5.54
C GLN A 282 21.81 13.52 -4.73
N LYS A 283 23.00 13.37 -4.13
CA LYS A 283 23.26 12.33 -3.14
C LYS A 283 22.56 12.70 -1.83
N ILE A 284 21.66 11.83 -1.36
CA ILE A 284 20.84 12.04 -0.16
C ILE A 284 21.12 11.03 0.96
N CYS A 285 21.88 9.97 0.68
CA CYS A 285 22.31 8.96 1.65
C CYS A 285 23.56 8.23 1.16
N ASP A 286 23.95 7.18 1.90
CA ASP A 286 25.11 6.34 1.52
C ASP A 286 24.85 5.58 0.21
N GLU A 287 25.92 5.34 -0.56
CA GLU A 287 25.85 4.64 -1.85
C GLU A 287 25.42 3.17 -1.76
N SER A 288 25.46 2.58 -0.58
CA SER A 288 24.93 1.22 -0.34
C SER A 288 23.41 1.15 -0.29
N ILE A 289 22.71 2.30 -0.34
CA ILE A 289 21.27 2.40 -0.16
C ILE A 289 20.57 2.63 -1.49
N SER A 290 19.67 1.71 -1.83
CA SER A 290 18.71 1.88 -2.93
C SER A 290 17.29 1.66 -2.41
N ILE A 291 16.37 2.57 -2.77
CA ILE A 291 14.95 2.55 -2.34
C ILE A 291 14.09 2.53 -3.58
N VAL A 292 13.16 1.59 -3.60
CA VAL A 292 12.26 1.36 -4.73
C VAL A 292 10.80 1.37 -4.31
N ASP A 293 9.92 1.71 -5.25
CA ASP A 293 8.51 1.39 -5.20
C ASP A 293 8.19 0.43 -6.34
N ASP A 294 7.64 -0.74 -6.02
CA ASP A 294 7.50 -1.84 -6.97
C ASP A 294 6.04 -2.33 -7.06
N GLY A 295 5.40 -2.02 -8.18
CA GLY A 295 4.07 -2.52 -8.53
C GLY A 295 4.09 -3.86 -9.26
N THR A 296 5.21 -4.62 -9.26
CA THR A 296 5.36 -5.81 -10.10
C THR A 296 5.56 -7.13 -9.35
N ILE A 297 5.65 -7.08 -8.04
CA ILE A 297 5.88 -8.26 -7.19
C ILE A 297 4.67 -9.20 -7.27
N PRO A 298 4.84 -10.46 -7.75
CA PRO A 298 3.71 -11.37 -7.90
C PRO A 298 2.91 -11.53 -6.60
N PHE A 299 1.58 -11.49 -6.72
CA PHE A 299 0.61 -11.64 -5.61
C PHE A 299 0.74 -10.65 -4.45
N ASN A 300 1.71 -9.73 -4.47
CA ASN A 300 1.85 -8.73 -3.42
C ASN A 300 0.66 -7.76 -3.40
N ARG A 301 0.25 -7.33 -2.20
CA ARG A 301 -0.87 -6.40 -1.98
C ARG A 301 -0.74 -5.09 -2.78
N GLY A 302 0.48 -4.55 -2.95
CA GLY A 302 0.77 -3.35 -3.73
C GLY A 302 0.82 -3.56 -5.24
N SER A 303 0.83 -4.81 -5.71
CA SER A 303 1.04 -5.16 -7.12
C SER A 303 -0.13 -4.77 -8.01
N ILE A 304 0.16 -4.46 -9.29
CA ILE A 304 -0.85 -4.02 -10.26
C ILE A 304 -0.39 -4.30 -11.69
N ASN A 305 -1.33 -4.60 -12.59
CA ASN A 305 -1.04 -4.64 -14.02
C ASN A 305 -1.00 -3.23 -14.61
N PHE A 306 -2.02 -2.43 -14.30
CA PHE A 306 -2.12 -1.01 -14.67
C PHE A 306 -2.46 -0.20 -13.44
N ASP A 307 -1.90 1.00 -13.31
CA ASP A 307 -2.38 1.97 -12.33
C ASP A 307 -3.77 2.51 -12.72
N ASP A 308 -4.32 3.41 -11.92
CA ASP A 308 -5.67 3.92 -12.15
C ASP A 308 -5.72 5.07 -13.19
N GLU A 309 -4.64 5.22 -13.96
CA GLU A 309 -4.51 6.04 -15.15
C GLU A 309 -4.17 5.21 -16.40
N GLY A 310 -4.17 3.88 -16.29
CA GLY A 310 -3.86 2.95 -17.37
C GLY A 310 -2.36 2.77 -17.64
N VAL A 311 -1.50 3.26 -16.77
CA VAL A 311 -0.03 3.11 -16.89
C VAL A 311 0.40 1.75 -16.34
N PRO A 312 1.22 0.96 -17.08
CA PRO A 312 1.69 -0.32 -16.58
C PRO A 312 2.43 -0.22 -15.26
N GLY A 313 2.12 -1.14 -14.34
CA GLY A 313 2.86 -1.28 -13.08
C GLY A 313 4.33 -1.60 -13.36
N GLN A 314 5.24 -0.95 -12.63
CA GLN A 314 6.68 -1.05 -12.83
C GLN A 314 7.43 -0.97 -11.50
N LYS A 315 8.72 -1.27 -11.52
CA LYS A 315 9.66 -1.04 -10.42
C LYS A 315 10.35 0.30 -10.67
N THR A 316 10.17 1.25 -9.76
CA THR A 316 10.73 2.59 -9.84
C THR A 316 11.75 2.79 -8.73
N TYR A 317 13.00 3.10 -9.08
CA TYR A 317 14.02 3.53 -8.12
C TYR A 317 13.80 5.00 -7.79
N MET A 318 13.37 5.28 -6.58
CA MET A 318 13.34 6.64 -6.05
C MET A 318 14.74 7.07 -5.66
N VAL A 319 15.46 6.19 -4.97
CA VAL A 319 16.88 6.35 -4.64
C VAL A 319 17.64 5.18 -5.22
N LYS A 320 18.72 5.45 -5.94
CA LYS A 320 19.63 4.43 -6.46
C LYS A 320 21.06 4.79 -6.09
N ASP A 321 21.74 3.87 -5.41
CA ASP A 321 23.12 4.06 -4.99
C ASP A 321 23.33 5.40 -4.26
N GLY A 322 22.41 5.72 -3.33
CA GLY A 322 22.40 6.94 -2.53
C GLY A 322 21.93 8.22 -3.23
N ILE A 323 21.61 8.17 -4.52
CA ILE A 323 21.22 9.33 -5.33
C ILE A 323 19.70 9.33 -5.54
N LEU A 324 19.03 10.46 -5.37
CA LEU A 324 17.62 10.65 -5.71
C LEU A 324 17.45 10.66 -7.22
N THR A 325 16.83 9.61 -7.79
CA THR A 325 16.75 9.38 -9.23
C THR A 325 15.35 9.55 -9.82
N SER A 326 14.30 9.44 -8.98
CA SER A 326 12.92 9.63 -9.42
C SER A 326 12.02 10.04 -8.27
N TYR A 327 10.93 10.70 -8.58
CA TYR A 327 9.73 10.74 -7.75
C TYR A 327 8.72 9.69 -8.23
N LEU A 328 7.63 9.50 -7.47
CA LEU A 328 6.50 8.68 -7.89
C LEU A 328 5.50 9.57 -8.64
N HIS A 329 5.34 9.32 -9.93
CA HIS A 329 4.59 10.19 -10.83
C HIS A 329 3.23 9.62 -11.22
N ASP A 330 2.20 10.47 -11.14
CA ASP A 330 0.98 10.39 -11.93
C ASP A 330 1.17 11.13 -13.28
N ARG A 331 0.15 11.18 -14.12
CA ARG A 331 0.22 11.88 -15.41
C ARG A 331 0.45 13.39 -15.27
N ILE A 332 -0.13 14.03 -14.24
CA ILE A 332 0.03 15.48 -14.02
C ILE A 332 1.47 15.80 -13.68
N SER A 333 2.01 15.13 -12.68
CA SER A 333 3.38 15.37 -12.23
C SER A 333 4.41 14.93 -13.27
N ALA A 334 4.17 13.83 -13.99
CA ALA A 334 5.02 13.42 -15.10
C ALA A 334 5.08 14.49 -16.20
N GLY A 335 3.92 15.07 -16.57
CA GLY A 335 3.86 16.19 -17.51
C GLY A 335 4.59 17.43 -17.02
N PHE A 336 4.48 17.74 -15.72
CA PHE A 336 5.18 18.89 -15.11
C PHE A 336 6.71 18.74 -15.17
N TYR A 337 7.23 17.55 -14.89
CA TYR A 337 8.68 17.28 -14.91
C TYR A 337 9.22 16.86 -16.28
N GLY A 338 8.35 16.67 -17.29
CA GLY A 338 8.77 16.21 -18.62
C GLY A 338 9.30 14.78 -18.64
N VAL A 339 8.76 13.91 -17.78
CA VAL A 339 9.15 12.50 -17.64
C VAL A 339 7.95 11.57 -17.91
N SER A 340 8.19 10.27 -17.95
CA SER A 340 7.12 9.28 -18.05
C SER A 340 6.46 9.03 -16.69
N PRO A 341 5.13 8.72 -16.64
CA PRO A 341 4.48 8.27 -15.42
C PRO A 341 5.09 6.96 -14.90
N THR A 342 5.08 6.78 -13.58
CA THR A 342 5.74 5.63 -12.93
C THR A 342 4.79 4.49 -12.53
N GLY A 343 3.51 4.55 -12.96
CA GLY A 343 2.52 3.55 -12.58
C GLY A 343 2.02 3.73 -11.14
N ASN A 344 2.09 4.96 -10.64
CA ASN A 344 1.72 5.33 -9.28
C ASN A 344 0.49 6.25 -9.19
N GLY A 345 -0.19 6.52 -10.30
CA GLY A 345 -1.49 7.20 -10.31
C GLY A 345 -2.54 6.28 -9.68
N ARG A 346 -2.99 6.58 -8.43
CA ARG A 346 -3.91 5.71 -7.69
C ARG A 346 -5.11 6.47 -7.17
N ARG A 347 -6.24 5.78 -7.09
CA ARG A 347 -7.48 6.24 -6.47
C ARG A 347 -8.05 5.19 -5.51
N GLU A 348 -8.80 5.63 -4.52
CA GLU A 348 -9.50 4.74 -3.60
C GLU A 348 -10.63 3.98 -4.31
N SER A 349 -11.41 4.70 -5.14
CA SER A 349 -12.47 4.15 -5.98
C SER A 349 -12.78 5.09 -7.14
N PHE A 350 -13.77 4.73 -7.98
CA PHE A 350 -14.26 5.61 -9.05
C PHE A 350 -14.79 6.97 -8.55
N ARG A 351 -15.00 7.15 -7.25
CA ARG A 351 -15.44 8.43 -6.66
C ARG A 351 -14.31 9.44 -6.50
N TYR A 352 -13.06 9.02 -6.67
CA TYR A 352 -11.87 9.83 -6.41
C TYR A 352 -11.02 10.03 -7.66
N ALA A 353 -10.46 11.23 -7.80
CA ALA A 353 -9.42 11.47 -8.80
C ALA A 353 -8.10 10.78 -8.39
N PRO A 354 -7.36 10.18 -9.32
CA PRO A 354 -6.07 9.58 -9.00
C PRO A 354 -5.03 10.63 -8.61
N ILE A 355 -4.17 10.26 -7.68
CA ILE A 355 -3.02 11.02 -7.21
C ILE A 355 -1.80 10.08 -7.09
N PRO A 356 -0.57 10.61 -7.05
CA PRO A 356 0.62 9.80 -6.81
C PRO A 356 0.55 9.11 -5.47
N ARG A 357 0.73 7.78 -5.45
CA ARG A 357 0.71 6.94 -4.24
C ARG A 357 1.68 5.77 -4.37
N MET A 358 2.31 5.42 -3.26
CA MET A 358 3.14 4.22 -3.12
C MET A 358 2.37 2.93 -3.36
N ARG A 359 3.10 1.83 -3.68
CA ARG A 359 2.60 0.46 -3.87
C ARG A 359 3.28 -0.52 -2.93
N ALA A 360 4.44 -1.02 -3.28
CA ALA A 360 5.31 -1.79 -2.40
C ALA A 360 6.65 -1.06 -2.31
N THR A 361 6.81 -0.26 -1.25
CA THR A 361 8.00 0.55 -1.04
C THR A 361 8.99 -0.19 -0.16
N TYR A 362 10.21 -0.43 -0.64
CA TYR A 362 11.22 -1.13 0.13
C TYR A 362 12.64 -0.65 -0.16
N MET A 363 13.54 -0.89 0.79
CA MET A 363 14.99 -0.75 0.62
C MET A 363 15.57 -2.08 0.12
N GLU A 364 16.43 -2.04 -0.88
CA GLU A 364 17.13 -3.25 -1.35
C GLU A 364 18.12 -3.79 -0.31
N SER A 365 18.43 -5.09 -0.40
CA SER A 365 19.40 -5.75 0.50
C SER A 365 20.78 -5.16 0.36
N GLY A 366 21.44 -4.95 1.50
CA GLY A 366 22.87 -4.69 1.60
C GLY A 366 23.69 -5.98 1.66
N LYS A 367 24.84 -5.90 2.34
CA LYS A 367 25.81 -7.03 2.42
C LYS A 367 26.02 -7.58 3.83
N ALA A 368 25.66 -6.83 4.87
CA ALA A 368 25.88 -7.23 6.26
C ALA A 368 24.87 -8.30 6.70
N ASP A 369 25.26 -9.21 7.56
CA ASP A 369 24.30 -10.07 8.25
C ASP A 369 23.73 -9.36 9.49
N LYS A 370 22.49 -9.70 9.86
CA LYS A 370 21.78 -9.13 10.99
C LYS A 370 22.57 -9.21 12.30
N GLU A 371 23.18 -10.34 12.56
CA GLU A 371 23.92 -10.61 13.77
C GLU A 371 25.15 -9.70 13.88
N SER A 372 25.87 -9.47 12.78
CA SER A 372 27.02 -8.55 12.75
C SER A 372 26.58 -7.10 12.97
N ILE A 373 25.43 -6.70 12.42
CA ILE A 373 24.85 -5.37 12.67
C ILE A 373 24.57 -5.18 14.17
N ILE A 374 23.87 -6.14 14.80
CA ILE A 374 23.56 -6.07 16.24
C ILE A 374 24.86 -6.08 17.05
N ALA A 375 25.83 -6.95 16.72
CA ALA A 375 27.10 -7.06 17.42
C ALA A 375 27.93 -5.78 17.38
N SER A 376 27.77 -4.94 16.37
CA SER A 376 28.46 -3.65 16.23
C SER A 376 27.95 -2.58 17.21
N VAL A 377 26.77 -2.76 17.80
CA VAL A 377 26.12 -1.76 18.67
C VAL A 377 26.47 -2.02 20.14
N LYS A 378 27.20 -1.11 20.76
CA LYS A 378 27.54 -1.22 22.18
C LYS A 378 26.36 -0.97 23.12
N LYS A 379 25.51 0.01 22.78
CA LYS A 379 24.28 0.37 23.50
C LYS A 379 23.29 0.98 22.53
N GLY A 380 22.07 0.45 22.47
CA GLY A 380 21.05 0.90 21.56
C GLY A 380 19.74 0.15 21.74
N ILE A 381 18.86 0.26 20.76
CA ILE A 381 17.60 -0.48 20.70
C ILE A 381 17.49 -1.23 19.37
N TYR A 382 17.02 -2.46 19.44
CA TYR A 382 16.51 -3.22 18.32
C TYR A 382 14.99 -3.06 18.29
N VAL A 383 14.43 -2.61 17.17
CA VAL A 383 12.99 -2.49 16.93
C VAL A 383 12.56 -3.67 16.08
N ASP A 384 11.64 -4.47 16.59
CA ASP A 384 11.07 -5.61 15.88
C ASP A 384 9.80 -5.21 15.13
N GLN A 385 8.88 -4.50 15.80
CA GLN A 385 7.60 -4.07 15.23
C GLN A 385 7.20 -2.67 15.69
N PHE A 386 6.62 -1.92 14.75
CA PHE A 386 5.89 -0.68 15.04
C PHE A 386 4.39 -0.94 15.13
N SER A 387 3.67 -0.14 15.93
CA SER A 387 2.20 -0.16 15.96
C SER A 387 1.59 0.85 14.98
N ASN A 388 2.14 2.04 14.92
CA ASN A 388 1.74 3.12 14.02
C ASN A 388 2.85 4.18 13.93
N GLY A 389 2.65 5.19 13.09
CA GLY A 389 3.57 6.33 12.96
C GLY A 389 2.91 7.49 12.24
N GLU A 390 3.52 8.65 12.38
CA GLU A 390 3.12 9.89 11.73
C GLU A 390 4.33 10.62 11.17
N VAL A 391 4.14 11.32 10.04
CA VAL A 391 5.18 12.13 9.40
C VAL A 391 4.65 13.50 8.99
N GLN A 392 5.48 14.52 9.14
CA GLN A 392 5.27 15.86 8.58
C GLN A 392 6.05 15.99 7.27
N ILE A 393 5.38 15.81 6.14
CA ILE A 393 6.00 15.67 4.82
C ILE A 393 6.88 16.86 4.43
N GLY A 394 6.46 18.08 4.79
CA GLY A 394 7.19 19.33 4.48
C GLY A 394 8.51 19.47 5.24
N GLU A 395 8.53 19.05 6.49
CA GLU A 395 9.67 19.14 7.41
C GLU A 395 10.45 17.84 7.51
N GLY A 396 9.77 16.72 7.25
CA GLY A 396 10.33 15.37 7.31
C GLY A 396 10.37 14.78 8.74
N ASP A 397 9.83 15.47 9.72
CA ASP A 397 9.81 15.00 11.10
C ASP A 397 8.83 13.84 11.26
N PHE A 398 9.23 12.79 11.99
CA PHE A 398 8.41 11.61 12.24
C PHE A 398 8.40 11.20 13.70
N THR A 399 7.32 10.53 14.09
CA THR A 399 7.18 9.81 15.35
C THR A 399 6.59 8.44 15.09
N PHE A 400 7.26 7.38 15.55
CA PHE A 400 6.80 5.99 15.45
C PHE A 400 6.68 5.36 16.83
N PHE A 401 5.58 4.63 17.04
CA PHE A 401 5.34 3.89 18.29
C PHE A 401 5.82 2.45 18.13
N VAL A 402 6.79 2.07 18.94
CA VAL A 402 7.37 0.72 18.97
C VAL A 402 6.43 -0.21 19.74
N LYS A 403 5.98 -1.26 19.08
CA LYS A 403 5.16 -2.32 19.68
C LYS A 403 6.01 -3.33 20.42
N SER A 404 7.12 -3.76 19.83
CA SER A 404 8.05 -4.71 20.39
C SER A 404 9.49 -4.44 19.93
N GLY A 405 10.43 -4.74 20.81
CA GLY A 405 11.85 -4.61 20.55
C GLY A 405 12.70 -5.07 21.75
N PHE A 406 13.99 -4.81 21.68
CA PHE A 406 14.95 -5.21 22.71
C PHE A 406 15.98 -4.10 22.95
N LEU A 407 16.48 -4.00 24.18
CA LEU A 407 17.73 -3.30 24.41
C LEU A 407 18.89 -4.05 23.74
N ILE A 408 19.82 -3.30 23.19
CA ILE A 408 21.12 -3.84 22.77
C ILE A 408 22.16 -3.39 23.78
N GLU A 409 22.84 -4.36 24.38
CA GLU A 409 23.93 -4.13 25.32
C GLU A 409 25.12 -5.00 24.95
N ASN A 410 26.26 -4.34 24.66
CA ASN A 410 27.50 -4.99 24.25
C ASN A 410 27.31 -5.97 23.07
N GLY A 411 26.57 -5.56 22.07
CA GLY A 411 26.32 -6.34 20.85
C GLY A 411 25.33 -7.49 21.00
N ARG A 412 24.51 -7.50 22.03
CA ARG A 412 23.52 -8.56 22.29
C ARG A 412 22.15 -7.98 22.59
N LEU A 413 21.10 -8.64 22.14
CA LEU A 413 19.73 -8.37 22.56
C LEU A 413 19.56 -8.83 24.01
N THR A 414 19.03 -7.97 24.87
CA THR A 414 18.90 -8.23 26.32
C THR A 414 17.45 -8.08 26.77
N GLN A 415 17.08 -6.96 27.39
CA GLN A 415 15.75 -6.74 27.95
C GLN A 415 14.72 -6.44 26.85
N PRO A 416 13.59 -7.18 26.78
CA PRO A 416 12.46 -6.79 25.93
C PRO A 416 11.93 -5.40 26.30
N VAL A 417 11.58 -4.61 25.26
CA VAL A 417 11.06 -3.25 25.43
C VAL A 417 9.77 -3.06 24.65
N LYS A 418 8.88 -2.21 25.17
CA LYS A 418 7.63 -1.80 24.54
C LYS A 418 7.23 -0.38 24.97
N ASP A 419 6.16 0.16 24.37
CA ASP A 419 5.56 1.45 24.73
C ASP A 419 6.57 2.62 24.68
N ILE A 420 7.39 2.65 23.66
CA ILE A 420 8.37 3.71 23.40
C ILE A 420 8.13 4.33 22.03
N ASN A 421 8.59 5.56 21.88
CA ASN A 421 8.54 6.28 20.60
C ASN A 421 9.95 6.38 20.01
N ILE A 422 10.04 6.24 18.71
CA ILE A 422 11.22 6.63 17.92
C ILE A 422 10.89 7.92 17.21
N ILE A 423 11.67 8.95 17.46
CA ILE A 423 11.48 10.29 16.92
C ILE A 423 12.71 10.67 16.12
N GLY A 424 12.51 11.25 14.96
CA GLY A 424 13.57 11.67 14.07
C GLY A 424 13.09 12.54 12.91
N ASN A 425 14.01 12.79 12.01
CA ASN A 425 13.75 13.50 10.76
C ASN A 425 14.12 12.57 9.60
N GLY A 426 13.25 12.37 8.61
CA GLY A 426 13.40 11.39 7.54
C GLY A 426 14.71 11.52 6.77
N PRO A 427 15.02 12.69 6.18
CA PRO A 427 16.30 12.93 5.52
C PRO A 427 17.52 12.66 6.39
N GLN A 428 17.50 13.08 7.66
CA GLN A 428 18.59 12.85 8.57
C GLN A 428 18.72 11.36 8.95
N ALA A 429 17.60 10.69 9.22
CA ALA A 429 17.60 9.27 9.52
C ALA A 429 18.13 8.44 8.34
N LEU A 430 17.78 8.82 7.10
CA LEU A 430 18.29 8.19 5.89
C LEU A 430 19.81 8.40 5.73
N ALA A 431 20.29 9.60 6.00
CA ALA A 431 21.73 9.93 5.96
C ALA A 431 22.53 9.25 7.09
N ASP A 432 21.88 8.96 8.23
CA ASP A 432 22.47 8.33 9.39
C ASP A 432 22.43 6.78 9.35
N ILE A 433 21.93 6.17 8.28
CA ILE A 433 22.04 4.72 8.07
C ILE A 433 23.51 4.38 7.80
N VAL A 434 24.08 3.52 8.65
CA VAL A 434 25.49 3.14 8.61
C VAL A 434 25.72 1.66 8.28
N ALA A 435 24.67 0.83 8.32
CA ALA A 435 24.73 -0.55 7.88
C ALA A 435 23.37 -1.01 7.33
N VAL A 436 23.41 -1.81 6.27
CA VAL A 436 22.24 -2.41 5.60
C VAL A 436 22.44 -3.92 5.51
N GLY A 437 21.45 -4.65 6.00
CA GLY A 437 21.45 -6.11 6.07
C GLY A 437 21.19 -6.78 4.72
N ASN A 438 21.47 -8.08 4.65
CA ASN A 438 21.22 -8.92 3.47
C ASN A 438 19.88 -9.68 3.56
N ASP A 439 19.06 -9.37 4.56
CA ASP A 439 17.86 -10.08 4.99
C ASP A 439 16.56 -9.32 4.64
N LEU A 440 16.50 -8.66 3.46
CA LEU A 440 15.28 -7.97 3.02
C LEU A 440 14.07 -8.87 3.18
N LYS A 441 13.07 -8.34 3.87
CA LYS A 441 11.74 -8.91 3.96
C LYS A 441 10.71 -7.86 3.56
N ILE A 442 9.80 -8.22 2.65
CA ILE A 442 8.62 -7.42 2.34
C ILE A 442 7.50 -7.91 3.24
N ASP A 443 6.87 -7.00 3.95
CA ASP A 443 5.77 -7.32 4.85
C ASP A 443 4.49 -7.66 4.07
N GLU A 444 3.82 -8.71 4.46
CA GLU A 444 2.58 -9.22 3.85
C GLU A 444 1.33 -8.83 4.65
N GLY A 445 1.48 -7.94 5.62
CA GLY A 445 0.39 -7.40 6.42
C GLY A 445 -0.59 -6.55 5.60
N ALA A 446 -1.77 -6.33 6.18
CA ALA A 446 -2.87 -5.59 5.54
C ALA A 446 -2.68 -4.05 5.69
N TRP A 447 -1.54 -3.53 5.29
CA TRP A 447 -1.27 -2.10 5.38
C TRP A 447 -2.15 -1.27 4.47
N THR A 448 -2.69 -0.18 4.99
CA THR A 448 -3.49 0.79 4.24
C THR A 448 -2.94 2.18 4.49
N CYS A 449 -2.61 2.88 3.43
CA CYS A 449 -2.06 4.24 3.47
C CYS A 449 -3.15 5.27 3.24
N GLY A 450 -3.21 6.30 4.09
CA GLY A 450 -4.15 7.43 4.01
C GLY A 450 -3.47 8.70 3.48
N LYS A 451 -4.02 9.30 2.42
CA LYS A 451 -3.62 10.61 1.88
C LYS A 451 -4.84 11.27 1.25
N GLY A 452 -5.81 11.66 2.07
CA GLY A 452 -7.13 12.08 1.60
C GLY A 452 -7.94 10.97 0.94
N GLN A 453 -7.34 9.84 0.65
CA GLN A 453 -7.86 8.61 0.06
C GLN A 453 -7.14 7.42 0.66
N SER A 454 -7.81 6.28 0.83
CA SER A 454 -7.24 5.04 1.35
C SER A 454 -6.78 4.12 0.23
N CYS A 455 -5.52 3.68 0.26
CA CYS A 455 -5.00 2.72 -0.72
C CYS A 455 -4.25 1.57 -0.04
N PRO A 456 -4.45 0.31 -0.48
CA PRO A 456 -3.66 -0.82 -0.01
C PRO A 456 -2.20 -0.68 -0.45
N VAL A 457 -1.27 -0.91 0.48
CA VAL A 457 0.18 -0.81 0.24
C VAL A 457 0.92 -1.98 0.88
N SER A 458 2.16 -2.18 0.47
CA SER A 458 3.16 -2.98 1.18
C SER A 458 4.39 -2.15 1.48
N CYS A 459 5.16 -2.58 2.46
CA CYS A 459 6.46 -2.00 2.76
C CYS A 459 7.48 -3.11 3.06
N GLY A 460 8.76 -2.78 2.97
CA GLY A 460 9.81 -3.73 3.28
C GLY A 460 11.14 -3.04 3.56
N ILE A 461 11.94 -3.69 4.40
CA ILE A 461 13.28 -3.22 4.72
C ILE A 461 14.13 -4.43 5.13
N PRO A 462 15.43 -4.48 4.79
CA PRO A 462 16.36 -5.37 5.48
C PRO A 462 16.65 -4.86 6.88
N THR A 463 17.35 -5.61 7.72
CA THR A 463 17.88 -5.06 8.98
C THR A 463 18.78 -3.86 8.70
N VAL A 464 18.51 -2.70 9.31
CA VAL A 464 19.33 -1.49 9.15
C VAL A 464 19.74 -0.91 10.50
N LEU A 465 20.96 -0.36 10.55
CA LEU A 465 21.43 0.41 11.70
C LEU A 465 21.39 1.90 11.37
N ILE A 466 20.59 2.64 12.10
CA ILE A 466 20.57 4.10 12.11
C ILE A 466 21.39 4.56 13.31
N ASN A 467 22.44 5.32 13.06
CA ASN A 467 23.44 5.65 14.06
C ASN A 467 22.88 6.49 15.23
N LYS A 468 21.86 7.31 14.96
CA LYS A 468 21.32 8.23 15.96
C LYS A 468 19.85 8.56 15.73
N LEU A 469 18.98 8.13 16.64
CA LEU A 469 17.59 8.56 16.73
C LEU A 469 17.25 8.90 18.18
N THR A 470 16.20 9.67 18.37
CA THR A 470 15.64 9.94 19.70
C THR A 470 14.66 8.83 20.06
N VAL A 471 14.94 8.15 21.16
CA VAL A 471 14.08 7.13 21.75
C VAL A 471 13.38 7.76 22.94
N GLY A 472 12.04 7.85 22.89
CA GLY A 472 11.21 8.25 24.02
C GLY A 472 11.07 7.06 24.99
N GLY A 473 11.17 7.34 26.27
CA GLY A 473 11.07 6.35 27.34
C GLY A 473 10.66 7.01 28.64
N GLU A 474 11.06 6.41 29.79
CA GLU A 474 10.91 7.04 31.09
C GLU A 474 11.95 8.16 31.33
#